data_116aff1eed960f06809e404d04dc298b
#
_entry.id   116aff1eed960f06809e404d04dc298b
#
_cell.length_a   1.000
_cell.length_b   1.000
_cell.length_c   1.000
_cell.angle_alpha   90.00
_cell.angle_beta   90.00
_cell.angle_gamma   90.00
#
_symmetry.space_group_name_H-M   'P 1'
#
loop_
_entity.id
_entity.type
_entity.pdbx_description
1 polymer ?
#
loop_
_entity_poly.entity_id
_entity_poly.type
_entity_poly.pdbx_seq_one_letter_code
_entity_poly.pdbx_strand_id
1 'polypeptide(L)'
;MSSPNIVIFNGRLLPASETFVRSQAEGLHRFTPYYVGARRVPGLTLPSERTLVVNRGNLLGTVQEFAFKSWGVAPGLLGRVRSLQPALIHAHFGVCGTLALPLSRALQLPLMVTYHGFDACMTDEYARRDSVSTRVYLRRREALKDEAHLFIAVSDFIKNRLIEQGFSEDKICVHYIGVDTEIFQPDAAITREPVVLFVGRLTEKKGCKYLIQAMAQVQSSLKDAKLVIIGDGNLYVELRALAEKTLQNYEFLGLQPPDVVKAWMNKASVFCVPSIQASTGDCEGFGIVFAEAQAMGLPCVSFASGGIPEAIAHGETGFLAAERDWKTLAEYILQLLKEPNLWQQFSENGRNRVLTHFNLKQQTKALEDIYRAVLGGKF
;
A
#
# COMPACT_ATOMS: atom_id res chain seq x y z
N MET A 1 6.26 22.65 -24.96
CA MET A 1 6.41 21.23 -25.32
C MET A 1 5.39 20.44 -24.52
N SER A 2 4.68 19.48 -25.10
CA SER A 2 3.75 18.62 -24.36
C SER A 2 4.53 17.75 -23.37
N SER A 3 3.96 17.52 -22.18
CA SER A 3 4.55 16.62 -21.19
C SER A 3 4.73 15.21 -21.78
N PRO A 4 5.92 14.56 -21.59
CA PRO A 4 6.13 13.20 -22.08
C PRO A 4 5.10 12.21 -21.49
N ASN A 5 4.60 11.31 -22.33
CA ASN A 5 3.71 10.24 -21.87
C ASN A 5 4.50 9.16 -21.15
N ILE A 6 3.93 8.59 -20.10
CA ILE A 6 4.47 7.41 -19.41
C ILE A 6 3.39 6.34 -19.26
N VAL A 7 3.82 5.10 -19.19
CA VAL A 7 2.93 3.97 -18.90
C VAL A 7 2.98 3.64 -17.42
N ILE A 8 1.85 3.72 -16.73
CA ILE A 8 1.63 3.15 -15.40
C ILE A 8 1.04 1.75 -15.60
N PHE A 9 1.85 0.73 -15.34
CA PHE A 9 1.45 -0.65 -15.61
C PHE A 9 1.02 -1.38 -14.34
N ASN A 10 -0.20 -1.94 -14.39
CA ASN A 10 -0.70 -2.81 -13.31
C ASN A 10 -1.50 -3.97 -13.89
N GLY A 11 -1.18 -5.22 -13.55
CA GLY A 11 -1.84 -6.42 -14.08
C GLY A 11 -3.36 -6.44 -13.85
N ARG A 12 -3.82 -5.90 -12.73
CA ARG A 12 -5.23 -5.64 -12.40
C ARG A 12 -5.37 -4.12 -12.22
N LEU A 13 -6.10 -3.47 -13.12
CA LEU A 13 -6.19 -2.01 -13.06
C LEU A 13 -6.96 -1.54 -11.82
N LEU A 14 -6.19 -1.11 -10.88
CA LEU A 14 -6.40 -0.39 -9.65
C LEU A 14 -7.66 -0.80 -8.86
N PRO A 15 -7.58 -1.91 -8.11
CA PRO A 15 -8.58 -2.21 -7.10
C PRO A 15 -8.67 -1.08 -6.05
N ALA A 16 -9.78 -0.99 -5.33
CA ALA A 16 -10.04 0.10 -4.39
C ALA A 16 -8.94 0.32 -3.32
N SER A 17 -8.14 -0.71 -3.03
CA SER A 17 -7.01 -0.62 -2.09
C SER A 17 -5.73 0.02 -2.67
N GLU A 18 -5.69 0.32 -3.97
CA GLU A 18 -4.51 0.87 -4.66
C GLU A 18 -4.68 2.37 -4.97
N THR A 19 -5.35 3.11 -4.07
CA THR A 19 -5.58 4.56 -4.18
C THR A 19 -4.29 5.34 -4.36
N PHE A 20 -3.23 4.92 -3.69
CA PHE A 20 -1.92 5.56 -3.73
C PHE A 20 -1.28 5.55 -5.13
N VAL A 21 -1.47 4.48 -5.92
CA VAL A 21 -0.98 4.42 -7.31
C VAL A 21 -1.66 5.48 -8.16
N ARG A 22 -2.99 5.59 -8.05
CA ARG A 22 -3.75 6.62 -8.77
C ARG A 22 -3.38 8.02 -8.30
N SER A 23 -3.34 8.27 -6.99
CA SER A 23 -3.03 9.59 -6.45
C SER A 23 -1.64 10.06 -6.87
N GLN A 24 -0.65 9.18 -6.85
CA GLN A 24 0.69 9.48 -7.33
C GLN A 24 0.71 9.77 -8.84
N ALA A 25 0.04 8.94 -9.65
CA ALA A 25 0.01 9.12 -11.10
C ALA A 25 -0.73 10.41 -11.51
N GLU A 26 -1.91 10.70 -10.93
CA GLU A 26 -2.66 11.92 -11.23
C GLU A 26 -2.00 13.18 -10.66
N GLY A 27 -1.11 13.05 -9.69
CA GLY A 27 -0.31 14.16 -9.14
C GLY A 27 0.92 14.54 -9.98
N LEU A 28 1.22 13.82 -11.07
CA LEU A 28 2.33 14.17 -11.96
C LEU A 28 2.04 15.46 -12.73
N HIS A 29 3.03 16.35 -12.77
CA HIS A 29 2.93 17.65 -13.48
C HIS A 29 3.78 17.69 -14.75
N ARG A 30 4.91 16.96 -14.76
CA ARG A 30 5.88 16.96 -15.87
C ARG A 30 5.71 15.77 -16.81
N PHE A 31 4.83 14.82 -16.47
CA PHE A 31 4.56 13.62 -17.24
C PHE A 31 3.05 13.38 -17.34
N THR A 32 2.61 12.77 -18.44
CA THR A 32 1.21 12.38 -18.64
C THR A 32 1.07 10.86 -18.44
N PRO A 33 0.37 10.39 -17.38
CA PRO A 33 0.23 8.97 -17.11
C PRO A 33 -0.84 8.32 -17.99
N TYR A 34 -0.51 7.16 -18.57
CA TYR A 34 -1.42 6.25 -19.24
C TYR A 34 -1.48 4.92 -18.50
N TYR A 35 -2.66 4.52 -18.08
CA TYR A 35 -2.87 3.28 -17.34
C TYR A 35 -2.98 2.09 -18.31
N VAL A 36 -2.10 1.11 -18.15
CA VAL A 36 -2.05 -0.09 -18.98
C VAL A 36 -2.13 -1.33 -18.10
N GLY A 37 -3.01 -2.27 -18.43
CA GLY A 37 -3.15 -3.48 -17.61
C GLY A 37 -3.73 -4.68 -18.34
N ALA A 38 -3.66 -5.85 -17.68
CA ALA A 38 -4.21 -7.07 -18.24
C ALA A 38 -5.75 -7.06 -18.23
N ARG A 39 -6.36 -6.57 -17.14
CA ARG A 39 -7.84 -6.45 -17.02
C ARG A 39 -8.27 -5.32 -16.09
N ARG A 40 -9.49 -4.84 -16.30
CA ARG A 40 -10.19 -4.01 -15.29
C ARG A 40 -10.74 -4.90 -14.17
N VAL A 41 -10.76 -4.35 -12.96
CA VAL A 41 -11.42 -4.94 -11.78
C VAL A 41 -12.34 -3.88 -11.17
N PRO A 42 -13.36 -4.25 -10.39
CA PRO A 42 -14.08 -3.31 -9.55
C PRO A 42 -13.10 -2.57 -8.64
N GLY A 43 -13.17 -1.23 -8.63
CA GLY A 43 -12.20 -0.42 -7.89
C GLY A 43 -12.24 1.05 -8.28
N LEU A 44 -11.06 1.64 -8.47
CA LEU A 44 -10.92 3.07 -8.73
C LEU A 44 -11.38 3.44 -10.15
N THR A 45 -12.04 4.58 -10.26
CA THR A 45 -12.36 5.18 -11.56
C THR A 45 -11.08 5.75 -12.17
N LEU A 46 -10.77 5.34 -13.40
CA LEU A 46 -9.65 5.82 -14.20
C LEU A 46 -10.16 6.55 -15.45
N PRO A 47 -9.40 7.57 -15.94
CA PRO A 47 -9.75 8.26 -17.18
C PRO A 47 -9.81 7.28 -18.36
N SER A 48 -10.95 7.20 -19.02
CA SER A 48 -11.17 6.23 -20.11
C SER A 48 -10.24 6.44 -21.29
N GLU A 49 -9.93 7.69 -21.62
CA GLU A 49 -9.05 8.12 -22.71
C GLU A 49 -7.58 7.80 -22.44
N ARG A 50 -7.20 7.66 -21.17
CA ARG A 50 -5.83 7.31 -20.75
C ARG A 50 -5.72 5.88 -20.22
N THR A 51 -6.70 5.00 -20.52
CA THR A 51 -6.74 3.63 -19.99
C THR A 51 -6.77 2.58 -21.10
N LEU A 52 -5.78 1.70 -21.12
CA LEU A 52 -5.67 0.60 -22.07
C LEU A 52 -5.68 -0.76 -21.33
N VAL A 53 -6.53 -1.67 -21.78
CA VAL A 53 -6.62 -3.03 -21.21
C VAL A 53 -6.53 -4.09 -22.30
N VAL A 54 -5.96 -5.25 -21.94
CA VAL A 54 -5.94 -6.45 -22.77
C VAL A 54 -7.33 -7.08 -22.80
N ASN A 55 -7.84 -7.44 -21.62
CA ASN A 55 -9.17 -8.05 -21.47
C ASN A 55 -10.26 -6.97 -21.38
N ARG A 56 -11.14 -6.96 -22.39
CA ARG A 56 -12.27 -6.02 -22.49
C ARG A 56 -13.58 -6.55 -21.90
N GLY A 57 -13.53 -7.66 -21.17
CA GLY A 57 -14.70 -8.23 -20.50
C GLY A 57 -15.47 -9.27 -21.33
N ASN A 58 -14.89 -9.82 -22.38
CA ASN A 58 -15.48 -10.89 -23.19
C ASN A 58 -14.58 -12.17 -23.20
N LEU A 59 -15.10 -13.27 -23.74
CA LEU A 59 -14.37 -14.55 -23.79
C LEU A 59 -13.02 -14.43 -24.53
N LEU A 60 -12.99 -13.73 -25.66
CA LEU A 60 -11.75 -13.49 -26.41
C LEU A 60 -10.76 -12.69 -25.54
N GLY A 61 -11.22 -11.69 -24.81
CA GLY A 61 -10.40 -10.91 -23.88
C GLY A 61 -9.78 -11.79 -22.78
N THR A 62 -10.51 -12.78 -22.29
CA THR A 62 -9.99 -13.73 -21.28
C THR A 62 -8.85 -14.59 -21.85
N VAL A 63 -8.99 -15.08 -23.08
CA VAL A 63 -7.93 -15.81 -23.78
C VAL A 63 -6.72 -14.91 -24.04
N GLN A 64 -6.95 -13.68 -24.48
CA GLN A 64 -5.89 -12.70 -24.69
C GLN A 64 -5.17 -12.32 -23.37
N GLU A 65 -5.90 -12.18 -22.27
CA GLU A 65 -5.30 -11.96 -20.93
C GLU A 65 -4.40 -13.12 -20.52
N PHE A 66 -4.86 -14.35 -20.73
CA PHE A 66 -4.06 -15.54 -20.42
C PHE A 66 -2.79 -15.61 -21.29
N ALA A 67 -2.92 -15.38 -22.58
CA ALA A 67 -1.78 -15.34 -23.51
C ALA A 67 -0.80 -14.23 -23.15
N PHE A 68 -1.30 -13.05 -22.81
CA PHE A 68 -0.49 -11.94 -22.37
C PHE A 68 0.29 -12.26 -21.08
N LYS A 69 -0.38 -12.79 -20.05
CA LYS A 69 0.28 -13.15 -18.79
C LYS A 69 1.31 -14.25 -18.97
N SER A 70 1.00 -15.28 -19.76
CA SER A 70 1.86 -16.46 -19.92
C SER A 70 3.04 -16.22 -20.86
N TRP A 71 2.82 -15.54 -21.99
CA TRP A 71 3.80 -15.38 -23.07
C TRP A 71 4.16 -13.93 -23.39
N GLY A 72 3.44 -12.95 -22.85
CA GLY A 72 3.63 -11.53 -23.15
C GLY A 72 2.96 -11.11 -24.48
N VAL A 73 2.14 -11.96 -25.07
CA VAL A 73 1.48 -11.71 -26.36
C VAL A 73 0.11 -11.10 -26.15
N ALA A 74 -0.08 -9.88 -26.63
CA ALA A 74 -1.37 -9.17 -26.61
C ALA A 74 -1.60 -8.49 -27.97
N PRO A 75 -2.26 -9.15 -28.92
CA PRO A 75 -2.55 -8.57 -30.23
C PRO A 75 -3.24 -7.19 -30.08
N GLY A 76 -2.73 -6.20 -30.77
CA GLY A 76 -3.22 -4.83 -30.74
C GLY A 76 -2.81 -3.98 -29.52
N LEU A 77 -2.41 -4.55 -28.38
CA LEU A 77 -1.93 -3.76 -27.23
C LEU A 77 -0.62 -3.04 -27.58
N LEU A 78 0.35 -3.76 -28.13
CA LEU A 78 1.65 -3.22 -28.51
C LEU A 78 1.53 -2.01 -29.44
N GLY A 79 0.70 -2.10 -30.49
CA GLY A 79 0.45 -0.98 -31.40
C GLY A 79 -0.20 0.21 -30.72
N ARG A 80 -1.18 -0.04 -29.85
CA ARG A 80 -1.88 1.01 -29.06
C ARG A 80 -0.93 1.70 -28.08
N VAL A 81 -0.06 0.96 -27.40
CA VAL A 81 0.93 1.57 -26.50
C VAL A 81 2.00 2.31 -27.30
N ARG A 82 2.45 1.77 -28.43
CA ARG A 82 3.41 2.44 -29.32
C ARG A 82 2.86 3.79 -29.84
N SER A 83 1.57 3.86 -30.17
CA SER A 83 0.97 5.13 -30.65
C SER A 83 0.90 6.23 -29.57
N LEU A 84 1.04 5.88 -28.30
CA LEU A 84 1.15 6.86 -27.21
C LEU A 84 2.54 7.50 -27.16
N GLN A 85 3.55 6.94 -27.83
CA GLN A 85 4.96 7.36 -27.77
C GLN A 85 5.46 7.55 -26.33
N PRO A 86 5.29 6.54 -25.42
CA PRO A 86 5.67 6.69 -24.04
C PRO A 86 7.20 6.75 -23.90
N ALA A 87 7.67 7.52 -22.91
CA ALA A 87 9.09 7.64 -22.60
C ALA A 87 9.61 6.47 -21.73
N LEU A 88 8.77 5.92 -20.85
CA LEU A 88 9.12 4.81 -19.96
C LEU A 88 7.86 4.00 -19.55
N ILE A 89 8.11 2.84 -18.98
CA ILE A 89 7.09 2.01 -18.32
C ILE A 89 7.41 1.96 -16.82
N HIS A 90 6.47 2.37 -15.97
CA HIS A 90 6.52 2.20 -14.52
C HIS A 90 5.49 1.16 -14.10
N ALA A 91 5.95 -0.02 -13.71
CA ALA A 91 5.10 -1.10 -13.21
C ALA A 91 5.01 -1.05 -11.69
N HIS A 92 3.79 -1.16 -11.15
CA HIS A 92 3.59 -1.33 -9.71
C HIS A 92 3.45 -2.81 -9.38
N PHE A 93 4.20 -3.25 -8.36
CA PHE A 93 4.45 -4.63 -7.94
C PHE A 93 5.39 -5.42 -8.85
N GLY A 94 6.32 -6.17 -8.26
CA GLY A 94 7.28 -7.00 -8.97
C GLY A 94 6.63 -8.02 -9.92
N VAL A 95 5.47 -8.57 -9.52
CA VAL A 95 4.64 -9.42 -10.37
C VAL A 95 4.22 -8.70 -11.66
N CYS A 96 3.83 -7.44 -11.56
CA CYS A 96 3.48 -6.64 -12.74
C CYS A 96 4.70 -6.24 -13.56
N GLY A 97 5.87 -6.04 -12.92
CA GLY A 97 7.13 -5.83 -13.61
C GLY A 97 7.45 -6.95 -14.60
N THR A 98 7.30 -8.23 -14.18
CA THR A 98 7.51 -9.38 -15.08
C THR A 98 6.48 -9.50 -16.19
N LEU A 99 5.27 -8.98 -15.99
CA LEU A 99 4.24 -8.92 -17.06
C LEU A 99 4.49 -7.78 -18.04
N ALA A 100 5.10 -6.68 -17.59
CA ALA A 100 5.45 -5.53 -18.42
C ALA A 100 6.75 -5.75 -19.21
N LEU A 101 7.63 -6.66 -18.78
CA LEU A 101 8.94 -6.90 -19.40
C LEU A 101 8.89 -7.17 -20.90
N PRO A 102 7.97 -8.03 -21.44
CA PRO A 102 7.86 -8.23 -22.90
C PRO A 102 7.47 -6.93 -23.64
N LEU A 103 6.65 -6.07 -23.03
CA LEU A 103 6.25 -4.80 -23.61
C LEU A 103 7.42 -3.80 -23.64
N SER A 104 8.20 -3.73 -22.54
CA SER A 104 9.43 -2.92 -22.47
C SER A 104 10.43 -3.33 -23.55
N ARG A 105 10.70 -4.62 -23.71
CA ARG A 105 11.59 -5.17 -24.75
C ARG A 105 11.12 -4.80 -26.17
N ALA A 106 9.82 -5.02 -26.46
CA ALA A 106 9.26 -4.80 -27.81
C ALA A 106 9.19 -3.31 -28.19
N LEU A 107 9.14 -2.41 -27.22
CA LEU A 107 9.12 -0.96 -27.41
C LEU A 107 10.47 -0.32 -27.18
N GLN A 108 11.47 -1.04 -26.68
CA GLN A 108 12.80 -0.54 -26.28
C GLN A 108 12.69 0.62 -25.28
N LEU A 109 11.81 0.47 -24.27
CA LEU A 109 11.54 1.48 -23.27
C LEU A 109 12.17 1.11 -21.92
N PRO A 110 12.69 2.07 -21.17
CA PRO A 110 13.08 1.86 -19.78
C PRO A 110 11.92 1.27 -18.96
N LEU A 111 12.20 0.22 -18.18
CA LEU A 111 11.27 -0.37 -17.23
C LEU A 111 11.70 -0.03 -15.81
N MET A 112 10.80 0.59 -15.06
CA MET A 112 10.92 0.81 -13.63
C MET A 112 9.87 -0.03 -12.90
N VAL A 113 10.19 -0.52 -11.70
CA VAL A 113 9.28 -1.37 -10.93
C VAL A 113 9.26 -0.94 -9.47
N THR A 114 8.06 -0.57 -8.95
CA THR A 114 7.88 -0.32 -7.51
C THR A 114 7.41 -1.57 -6.80
N TYR A 115 8.11 -1.93 -5.72
CA TYR A 115 7.76 -3.01 -4.80
C TYR A 115 7.05 -2.46 -3.56
N HIS A 116 5.89 -3.06 -3.21
CA HIS A 116 4.96 -2.53 -2.19
C HIS A 116 4.84 -3.37 -0.91
N GLY A 117 5.38 -4.57 -0.86
CA GLY A 117 5.33 -5.47 0.31
C GLY A 117 5.10 -6.91 -0.08
N PHE A 118 3.86 -7.30 -0.40
CA PHE A 118 3.52 -8.68 -0.80
C PHE A 118 4.50 -9.25 -1.83
N ASP A 119 4.78 -8.52 -2.86
CA ASP A 119 5.63 -8.89 -3.99
C ASP A 119 7.12 -9.07 -3.63
N ALA A 120 7.59 -8.38 -2.57
CA ALA A 120 8.94 -8.53 -2.04
C ALA A 120 9.04 -9.57 -0.90
N CYS A 121 7.93 -9.90 -0.25
CA CYS A 121 7.94 -10.71 0.97
C CYS A 121 7.35 -12.10 0.79
N MET A 122 6.49 -12.33 -0.21
CA MET A 122 5.86 -13.63 -0.44
C MET A 122 6.90 -14.73 -0.63
N THR A 123 6.66 -15.90 -0.03
CA THR A 123 7.51 -17.06 -0.21
C THR A 123 7.37 -17.65 -1.63
N ASP A 124 8.46 -18.23 -2.14
CA ASP A 124 8.42 -18.92 -3.45
C ASP A 124 7.43 -20.09 -3.44
N GLU A 125 7.27 -20.76 -2.30
CA GLU A 125 6.30 -21.85 -2.15
C GLU A 125 4.86 -21.34 -2.32
N TYR A 126 4.52 -20.25 -1.66
CA TYR A 126 3.21 -19.61 -1.84
C TYR A 126 3.01 -19.15 -3.29
N ALA A 127 3.99 -18.46 -3.86
CA ALA A 127 3.92 -17.93 -5.23
C ALA A 127 3.69 -19.01 -6.29
N ARG A 128 4.22 -20.24 -6.09
CA ARG A 128 3.97 -21.39 -6.98
C ARG A 128 2.50 -21.84 -6.99
N ARG A 129 1.76 -21.61 -5.90
CA ARG A 129 0.38 -22.09 -5.70
C ARG A 129 -0.68 -21.02 -5.94
N ASP A 130 -0.32 -19.75 -5.76
CA ASP A 130 -1.28 -18.64 -5.74
C ASP A 130 -1.94 -18.39 -7.10
N SER A 131 -1.19 -18.00 -8.11
CA SER A 131 -1.75 -17.57 -9.38
C SER A 131 -0.83 -17.78 -10.58
N VAL A 132 -1.38 -17.64 -11.80
CA VAL A 132 -0.56 -17.63 -13.04
C VAL A 132 0.47 -16.51 -12.99
N SER A 133 0.07 -15.32 -12.51
CA SER A 133 0.95 -14.15 -12.49
C SER A 133 2.14 -14.33 -11.54
N THR A 134 1.93 -14.91 -10.35
CA THR A 134 3.01 -15.19 -9.39
C THR A 134 3.96 -16.29 -9.88
N ARG A 135 3.43 -17.32 -10.57
CA ARG A 135 4.28 -18.32 -11.25
C ARG A 135 5.12 -17.72 -12.38
N VAL A 136 4.55 -16.80 -13.15
CA VAL A 136 5.29 -16.06 -14.18
C VAL A 136 6.36 -15.17 -13.54
N TYR A 137 6.05 -14.53 -12.42
CA TYR A 137 7.01 -13.76 -11.65
C TYR A 137 8.22 -14.62 -11.26
N LEU A 138 8.03 -15.78 -10.65
CA LEU A 138 9.12 -16.68 -10.28
C LEU A 138 9.98 -17.08 -11.49
N ARG A 139 9.36 -17.38 -12.62
CA ARG A 139 10.07 -17.79 -13.84
C ARG A 139 10.86 -16.68 -14.49
N ARG A 140 10.39 -15.42 -14.38
CA ARG A 140 11.00 -14.26 -15.05
C ARG A 140 11.72 -13.31 -14.08
N ARG A 141 11.79 -13.64 -12.80
CA ARG A 141 12.38 -12.76 -11.76
C ARG A 141 13.84 -12.44 -12.09
N GLU A 142 14.64 -13.43 -12.50
CA GLU A 142 16.05 -13.19 -12.87
C GLU A 142 16.15 -12.26 -14.09
N ALA A 143 15.39 -12.52 -15.15
CA ALA A 143 15.36 -11.61 -16.29
C ALA A 143 14.89 -10.17 -15.90
N LEU A 144 13.98 -10.04 -14.94
CA LEU A 144 13.56 -8.74 -14.44
C LEU A 144 14.68 -8.02 -13.72
N LYS A 145 15.48 -8.72 -12.89
CA LYS A 145 16.64 -8.16 -12.19
C LYS A 145 17.67 -7.61 -13.16
N ASP A 146 17.93 -8.35 -14.23
CA ASP A 146 18.95 -7.98 -15.22
C ASP A 146 18.49 -6.79 -16.09
N GLU A 147 17.23 -6.80 -16.55
CA GLU A 147 16.76 -5.93 -17.62
C GLU A 147 15.99 -4.70 -17.15
N ALA A 148 15.41 -4.71 -15.95
CA ALA A 148 14.82 -3.49 -15.44
C ALA A 148 15.89 -2.43 -15.15
N HIS A 149 15.56 -1.18 -15.45
CA HIS A 149 16.48 -0.05 -15.25
C HIS A 149 16.55 0.36 -13.79
N LEU A 150 15.42 0.34 -13.07
CA LEU A 150 15.37 0.76 -11.67
C LEU A 150 14.27 0.03 -10.92
N PHE A 151 14.56 -0.30 -9.67
CA PHE A 151 13.62 -0.78 -8.69
C PHE A 151 13.37 0.30 -7.63
N ILE A 152 12.10 0.60 -7.39
CA ILE A 152 11.68 1.50 -6.32
C ILE A 152 11.20 0.63 -5.14
N ALA A 153 11.84 0.78 -4.01
CA ALA A 153 11.40 0.19 -2.75
C ALA A 153 10.62 1.24 -1.94
N VAL A 154 9.43 0.90 -1.47
CA VAL A 154 8.59 1.84 -0.70
C VAL A 154 9.07 2.07 0.74
N SER A 155 10.17 1.42 1.14
CA SER A 155 10.82 1.53 2.44
C SER A 155 12.22 0.92 2.40
N ASP A 156 13.07 1.25 3.36
CA ASP A 156 14.38 0.60 3.53
C ASP A 156 14.21 -0.89 3.85
N PHE A 157 13.15 -1.26 4.58
CA PHE A 157 12.79 -2.66 4.79
C PHE A 157 12.61 -3.40 3.45
N ILE A 158 11.87 -2.83 2.51
CA ILE A 158 11.66 -3.45 1.18
C ILE A 158 12.96 -3.44 0.37
N LYS A 159 13.77 -2.36 0.43
CA LYS A 159 15.10 -2.34 -0.19
C LYS A 159 15.94 -3.54 0.28
N ASN A 160 16.03 -3.74 1.59
CA ASN A 160 16.81 -4.85 2.17
C ASN A 160 16.26 -6.22 1.72
N ARG A 161 14.93 -6.39 1.68
CA ARG A 161 14.30 -7.63 1.17
C ARG A 161 14.64 -7.90 -0.30
N LEU A 162 14.76 -6.88 -1.14
CA LEU A 162 15.17 -7.03 -2.53
C LEU A 162 16.66 -7.42 -2.63
N ILE A 163 17.53 -6.79 -1.86
CA ILE A 163 18.96 -7.13 -1.80
C ILE A 163 19.15 -8.59 -1.37
N GLU A 164 18.45 -9.04 -0.31
CA GLU A 164 18.44 -10.44 0.14
C GLU A 164 18.00 -11.43 -0.95
N GLN A 165 17.14 -11.00 -1.87
CA GLN A 165 16.70 -11.79 -3.02
C GLN A 165 17.66 -11.70 -4.21
N GLY A 166 18.79 -11.00 -4.10
CA GLY A 166 19.80 -10.87 -5.14
C GLY A 166 19.51 -9.80 -6.20
N PHE A 167 18.70 -8.81 -5.88
CA PHE A 167 18.60 -7.59 -6.69
C PHE A 167 19.84 -6.73 -6.47
N SER A 168 20.37 -6.12 -7.53
CA SER A 168 21.56 -5.26 -7.44
C SER A 168 21.22 -3.96 -6.71
N GLU A 169 22.01 -3.59 -5.70
CA GLU A 169 21.73 -2.43 -4.85
C GLU A 169 21.81 -1.12 -5.62
N ASP A 170 22.69 -1.01 -6.63
CA ASP A 170 22.83 0.13 -7.50
C ASP A 170 21.60 0.40 -8.38
N LYS A 171 20.76 -0.64 -8.58
CA LYS A 171 19.47 -0.53 -9.26
C LYS A 171 18.28 -0.30 -8.31
N ILE A 172 18.50 -0.10 -7.01
CA ILE A 172 17.39 0.08 -6.03
C ILE A 172 17.45 1.48 -5.43
N CYS A 173 16.34 2.22 -5.50
CA CYS A 173 16.16 3.44 -4.72
C CYS A 173 14.98 3.32 -3.78
N VAL A 174 15.09 3.95 -2.60
CA VAL A 174 13.96 4.07 -1.67
C VAL A 174 13.15 5.32 -2.04
N HIS A 175 11.85 5.15 -2.17
CA HIS A 175 10.92 6.24 -2.42
C HIS A 175 9.60 5.94 -1.71
N TYR A 176 9.29 6.74 -0.69
CA TYR A 176 8.09 6.54 0.13
C TYR A 176 6.81 6.91 -0.63
N ILE A 177 5.72 6.25 -0.24
CA ILE A 177 4.39 6.59 -0.76
C ILE A 177 3.91 7.88 -0.10
N GLY A 178 3.41 8.82 -0.91
CA GLY A 178 2.88 10.08 -0.41
C GLY A 178 1.41 10.01 0.00
N VAL A 179 1.05 10.79 1.02
CA VAL A 179 -0.32 11.03 1.49
C VAL A 179 -0.77 12.44 1.10
N ASP A 180 -2.00 12.55 0.61
CA ASP A 180 -2.61 13.84 0.33
C ASP A 180 -3.02 14.53 1.64
N THR A 181 -2.18 15.45 2.11
CA THR A 181 -2.35 16.17 3.37
C THR A 181 -3.39 17.29 3.31
N GLU A 182 -3.95 17.58 2.13
CA GLU A 182 -5.10 18.48 1.96
C GLU A 182 -6.42 17.70 2.15
N ILE A 183 -6.45 16.44 1.74
CA ILE A 183 -7.58 15.54 1.99
C ILE A 183 -7.54 15.02 3.42
N PHE A 184 -6.37 14.53 3.87
CA PHE A 184 -6.15 14.02 5.22
C PHE A 184 -5.67 15.14 6.14
N GLN A 185 -6.62 15.92 6.66
CA GLN A 185 -6.36 16.95 7.67
C GLN A 185 -7.40 16.89 8.77
N PRO A 186 -6.99 17.08 10.05
CA PRO A 186 -7.90 17.03 11.18
C PRO A 186 -8.89 18.19 11.13
N ASP A 187 -10.12 17.93 11.56
CA ASP A 187 -11.13 18.94 11.81
C ASP A 187 -11.15 19.24 13.32
N ALA A 188 -10.68 20.41 13.71
CA ALA A 188 -10.61 20.84 15.10
C ALA A 188 -11.99 21.01 15.78
N ALA A 189 -13.07 21.09 15.01
CA ALA A 189 -14.43 21.17 15.55
C ALA A 189 -14.95 19.80 16.06
N ILE A 190 -14.30 18.71 15.67
CA ILE A 190 -14.71 17.36 16.07
C ILE A 190 -13.99 16.93 17.34
N THR A 191 -14.77 16.71 18.40
CA THR A 191 -14.24 16.15 19.65
C THR A 191 -13.92 14.67 19.46
N ARG A 192 -12.72 14.26 19.88
CA ARG A 192 -12.31 12.86 19.84
C ARG A 192 -12.96 12.06 20.96
N GLU A 193 -13.29 10.83 20.64
CA GLU A 193 -13.92 9.86 21.53
C GLU A 193 -12.88 8.79 21.93
N PRO A 194 -13.06 8.06 23.05
CA PRO A 194 -12.16 6.97 23.45
C PRO A 194 -12.31 5.75 22.53
N VAL A 195 -12.14 5.98 21.24
CA VAL A 195 -12.26 4.99 20.16
C VAL A 195 -10.87 4.58 19.70
N VAL A 196 -10.65 3.26 19.64
CA VAL A 196 -9.53 2.64 18.94
C VAL A 196 -10.03 2.21 17.57
N LEU A 197 -9.45 2.79 16.51
CA LEU A 197 -9.85 2.58 15.14
C LEU A 197 -8.90 1.61 14.42
N PHE A 198 -9.46 0.59 13.80
CA PHE A 198 -8.78 -0.28 12.85
C PHE A 198 -9.32 -0.03 11.44
N VAL A 199 -8.44 0.18 10.46
CA VAL A 199 -8.80 0.26 9.05
C VAL A 199 -7.90 -0.65 8.23
N GLY A 200 -8.49 -1.65 7.57
CA GLY A 200 -7.71 -2.54 6.72
C GLY A 200 -8.44 -3.82 6.31
N ARG A 201 -7.83 -4.58 5.40
CA ARG A 201 -8.36 -5.90 5.03
C ARG A 201 -8.29 -6.85 6.22
N LEU A 202 -9.35 -7.61 6.46
CA LEU A 202 -9.40 -8.60 7.54
C LEU A 202 -8.71 -9.90 7.09
N THR A 203 -7.39 -9.86 7.07
CA THR A 203 -6.48 -10.95 6.69
C THR A 203 -5.46 -11.21 7.79
N GLU A 204 -4.78 -12.35 7.74
CA GLU A 204 -3.77 -12.73 8.73
C GLU A 204 -2.74 -11.60 8.96
N LYS A 205 -2.19 -11.05 7.87
CA LYS A 205 -1.18 -9.98 7.90
C LYS A 205 -1.57 -8.79 8.78
N LYS A 206 -2.83 -8.38 8.77
CA LYS A 206 -3.30 -7.18 9.48
C LYS A 206 -3.48 -7.37 10.99
N GLY A 207 -3.36 -8.61 11.49
CA GLY A 207 -3.25 -8.90 12.91
C GLY A 207 -4.45 -8.52 13.77
N CYS A 208 -5.63 -8.28 13.18
CA CYS A 208 -6.82 -7.78 13.89
C CYS A 208 -7.21 -8.63 15.12
N LYS A 209 -6.91 -9.93 15.12
CA LYS A 209 -7.14 -10.79 16.30
C LYS A 209 -6.36 -10.34 17.53
N TYR A 210 -5.15 -9.83 17.36
CA TYR A 210 -4.32 -9.33 18.46
C TYR A 210 -4.87 -8.02 19.01
N LEU A 211 -5.43 -7.17 18.14
CA LEU A 211 -6.13 -5.96 18.58
C LEU A 211 -7.38 -6.30 19.41
N ILE A 212 -8.18 -7.28 18.98
CA ILE A 212 -9.36 -7.74 19.76
C ILE A 212 -8.92 -8.24 21.14
N GLN A 213 -7.83 -9.02 21.22
CA GLN A 213 -7.25 -9.47 22.50
C GLN A 213 -6.76 -8.30 23.38
N ALA A 214 -6.06 -7.35 22.79
CA ALA A 214 -5.61 -6.15 23.46
C ALA A 214 -6.79 -5.32 23.97
N MET A 215 -7.83 -5.14 23.17
CA MET A 215 -9.02 -4.37 23.57
C MET A 215 -9.83 -5.03 24.70
N ALA A 216 -9.81 -6.35 24.85
CA ALA A 216 -10.40 -6.99 26.01
C ALA A 216 -9.70 -6.52 27.33
N GLN A 217 -8.38 -6.41 27.33
CA GLN A 217 -7.61 -5.85 28.45
C GLN A 217 -7.86 -4.34 28.63
N VAL A 218 -7.91 -3.57 27.53
CA VAL A 218 -8.21 -2.15 27.56
C VAL A 218 -9.57 -1.89 28.19
N GLN A 219 -10.62 -2.60 27.77
CA GLN A 219 -11.98 -2.44 28.27
C GLN A 219 -12.15 -2.90 29.74
N SER A 220 -11.31 -3.78 30.24
CA SER A 220 -11.29 -4.12 31.67
C SER A 220 -10.85 -2.94 32.54
N SER A 221 -10.01 -2.05 32.01
CA SER A 221 -9.45 -0.88 32.70
C SER A 221 -10.17 0.43 32.34
N LEU A 222 -10.78 0.51 31.16
CA LEU A 222 -11.49 1.68 30.63
C LEU A 222 -12.74 1.21 29.88
N LYS A 223 -13.85 1.13 30.61
CA LYS A 223 -15.11 0.54 30.09
C LYS A 223 -15.68 1.28 28.87
N ASP A 224 -15.46 2.59 28.80
CA ASP A 224 -15.98 3.42 27.69
C ASP A 224 -15.13 3.30 26.42
N ALA A 225 -13.97 2.64 26.47
CA ALA A 225 -13.14 2.43 25.29
C ALA A 225 -13.89 1.55 24.28
N LYS A 226 -14.01 2.03 23.04
CA LYS A 226 -14.69 1.35 21.93
C LYS A 226 -13.71 0.91 20.87
N LEU A 227 -13.87 -0.30 20.34
CA LEU A 227 -13.17 -0.76 19.14
C LEU A 227 -14.07 -0.56 17.91
N VAL A 228 -13.57 0.17 16.91
CA VAL A 228 -14.22 0.30 15.60
C VAL A 228 -13.36 -0.32 14.54
N ILE A 229 -13.92 -1.25 13.76
CA ILE A 229 -13.25 -1.99 12.70
C ILE A 229 -13.89 -1.65 11.36
N ILE A 230 -13.09 -1.05 10.46
CA ILE A 230 -13.47 -0.76 9.08
C ILE A 230 -12.67 -1.65 8.15
N GLY A 231 -13.37 -2.44 7.36
CA GLY A 231 -12.79 -3.33 6.36
C GLY A 231 -13.52 -4.65 6.25
N ASP A 232 -13.08 -5.46 5.29
CA ASP A 232 -13.62 -6.79 5.02
C ASP A 232 -12.47 -7.74 4.66
N GLY A 233 -12.71 -9.03 4.65
CA GLY A 233 -11.73 -10.05 4.31
C GLY A 233 -12.13 -11.45 4.74
N ASN A 234 -11.26 -12.40 4.42
CA ASN A 234 -11.51 -13.82 4.68
C ASN A 234 -11.64 -14.18 6.17
N LEU A 235 -11.17 -13.32 7.09
CA LEU A 235 -11.26 -13.54 8.54
C LEU A 235 -12.43 -12.79 9.19
N TYR A 236 -13.31 -12.12 8.41
CA TYR A 236 -14.39 -11.29 8.96
C TYR A 236 -15.27 -12.06 9.96
N VAL A 237 -15.75 -13.25 9.59
CA VAL A 237 -16.65 -14.07 10.43
C VAL A 237 -15.96 -14.51 11.71
N GLU A 238 -14.71 -14.98 11.61
CA GLU A 238 -13.92 -15.43 12.76
C GLU A 238 -13.65 -14.29 13.75
N LEU A 239 -13.21 -13.14 13.23
CA LEU A 239 -12.88 -11.96 14.05
C LEU A 239 -14.12 -11.37 14.72
N ARG A 240 -15.26 -11.37 14.04
CA ARG A 240 -16.53 -10.92 14.63
C ARG A 240 -16.95 -11.84 15.77
N ALA A 241 -16.89 -13.15 15.58
CA ALA A 241 -17.21 -14.13 16.64
C ALA A 241 -16.24 -14.02 17.84
N LEU A 242 -14.95 -13.73 17.59
CA LEU A 242 -13.99 -13.47 18.66
C LEU A 242 -14.35 -12.20 19.43
N ALA A 243 -14.67 -11.12 18.76
CA ALA A 243 -15.07 -9.86 19.40
C ALA A 243 -16.36 -10.01 20.22
N GLU A 244 -17.37 -10.68 19.68
CA GLU A 244 -18.63 -10.98 20.39
C GLU A 244 -18.40 -11.73 21.71
N LYS A 245 -17.45 -12.65 21.72
CA LYS A 245 -17.10 -13.43 22.92
C LYS A 245 -16.29 -12.65 23.96
N THR A 246 -15.51 -11.66 23.55
CA THR A 246 -14.46 -11.07 24.39
C THR A 246 -14.63 -9.58 24.69
N LEU A 247 -15.39 -8.85 23.86
CA LEU A 247 -15.54 -7.38 23.95
C LEU A 247 -16.97 -7.00 24.32
N GLN A 248 -17.10 -5.88 25.05
CA GLN A 248 -18.40 -5.30 25.40
C GLN A 248 -18.78 -4.13 24.48
N ASN A 249 -17.78 -3.35 24.01
CA ASN A 249 -18.00 -2.15 23.24
C ASN A 249 -17.18 -2.21 21.92
N TYR A 250 -17.83 -2.65 20.85
CA TYR A 250 -17.18 -2.78 19.54
C TYR A 250 -18.17 -2.61 18.38
N GLU A 251 -17.64 -2.28 17.21
CA GLU A 251 -18.43 -2.14 15.99
C GLU A 251 -17.65 -2.58 14.76
N PHE A 252 -18.27 -3.42 13.91
CA PHE A 252 -17.75 -3.80 12.59
C PHE A 252 -18.58 -3.09 11.53
N LEU A 253 -17.96 -2.19 10.79
CA LEU A 253 -18.63 -1.37 9.77
C LEU A 253 -18.54 -1.96 8.35
N GLY A 254 -17.77 -3.05 8.16
CA GLY A 254 -17.52 -3.58 6.82
C GLY A 254 -16.69 -2.61 5.96
N LEU A 255 -16.77 -2.77 4.65
CA LEU A 255 -16.15 -1.83 3.71
C LEU A 255 -16.88 -0.48 3.75
N GLN A 256 -16.12 0.59 3.91
CA GLN A 256 -16.65 1.95 3.94
C GLN A 256 -15.97 2.83 2.87
N PRO A 257 -16.67 3.84 2.34
CA PRO A 257 -16.09 4.82 1.45
C PRO A 257 -15.05 5.70 2.18
N PRO A 258 -14.10 6.30 1.44
CA PRO A 258 -13.00 7.08 2.04
C PRO A 258 -13.44 8.20 2.99
N ASP A 259 -14.56 8.87 2.70
CA ASP A 259 -15.07 9.94 3.55
C ASP A 259 -15.53 9.45 4.92
N VAL A 260 -16.13 8.25 4.98
CA VAL A 260 -16.52 7.61 6.25
C VAL A 260 -15.26 7.19 7.04
N VAL A 261 -14.25 6.64 6.36
CA VAL A 261 -12.96 6.31 6.99
C VAL A 261 -12.32 7.56 7.59
N LYS A 262 -12.27 8.66 6.84
CA LYS A 262 -11.74 9.94 7.30
C LYS A 262 -12.54 10.49 8.49
N ALA A 263 -13.86 10.40 8.47
CA ALA A 263 -14.70 10.84 9.59
C ALA A 263 -14.39 10.05 10.87
N TRP A 264 -14.17 8.73 10.78
CA TRP A 264 -13.75 7.92 11.92
C TRP A 264 -12.32 8.24 12.37
N MET A 265 -11.40 8.55 11.47
CA MET A 265 -10.07 9.03 11.85
C MET A 265 -10.10 10.35 12.60
N ASN A 266 -11.09 11.22 12.36
CA ASN A 266 -11.31 12.44 13.17
C ASN A 266 -11.87 12.15 14.54
N LYS A 267 -12.76 11.16 14.68
CA LYS A 267 -13.42 10.81 15.94
C LYS A 267 -12.54 9.97 16.87
N ALA A 268 -11.75 9.08 16.34
CA ALA A 268 -10.95 8.14 17.12
C ALA A 268 -9.81 8.85 17.87
N SER A 269 -9.42 8.27 19.01
CA SER A 269 -8.26 8.71 19.80
C SER A 269 -7.00 7.91 19.52
N VAL A 270 -7.12 6.65 19.04
CA VAL A 270 -5.97 5.81 18.71
C VAL A 270 -6.24 5.08 17.41
N PHE A 271 -5.26 5.05 16.51
CA PHE A 271 -5.26 4.20 15.32
C PHE A 271 -4.42 2.95 15.58
N CYS A 272 -4.98 1.77 15.37
CA CYS A 272 -4.26 0.53 15.63
C CYS A 272 -4.49 -0.53 14.56
N VAL A 273 -3.41 -0.89 13.85
CA VAL A 273 -3.37 -2.01 12.90
C VAL A 273 -2.12 -2.84 13.23
N PRO A 274 -2.20 -3.83 14.13
CA PRO A 274 -1.03 -4.58 14.60
C PRO A 274 -0.63 -5.65 13.58
N SER A 275 -0.12 -5.19 12.42
CA SER A 275 0.27 -6.06 11.33
C SER A 275 1.43 -6.98 11.74
N ILE A 276 1.41 -8.19 11.19
CA ILE A 276 2.41 -9.25 11.39
C ILE A 276 2.92 -9.74 10.04
N GLN A 277 4.02 -10.47 10.06
CA GLN A 277 4.36 -11.30 8.92
C GLN A 277 3.40 -12.51 8.87
N ALA A 278 2.68 -12.64 7.75
CA ALA A 278 1.75 -13.74 7.53
C ALA A 278 2.47 -15.04 7.21
N SER A 279 1.77 -16.18 7.36
CA SER A 279 2.29 -17.52 7.00
C SER A 279 2.70 -17.65 5.53
N THR A 280 2.12 -16.83 4.65
CA THR A 280 2.48 -16.71 3.23
C THR A 280 3.78 -15.94 2.96
N GLY A 281 4.39 -15.36 4.01
CA GLY A 281 5.50 -14.42 3.91
C GLY A 281 5.05 -12.96 3.74
N ASP A 282 3.77 -12.69 3.39
CA ASP A 282 3.29 -11.32 3.18
C ASP A 282 3.49 -10.47 4.43
N CYS A 283 3.99 -9.27 4.23
CA CYS A 283 4.29 -8.30 5.29
C CYS A 283 3.91 -6.87 4.86
N GLU A 284 3.89 -5.96 5.80
CA GLU A 284 3.64 -4.56 5.50
C GLU A 284 4.88 -3.93 4.86
N GLY A 285 4.74 -3.39 3.64
CA GLY A 285 5.86 -2.74 2.96
C GLY A 285 6.22 -1.38 3.53
N PHE A 286 5.18 -0.58 3.88
CA PHE A 286 5.30 0.73 4.51
C PHE A 286 4.12 0.99 5.45
N GLY A 287 2.90 0.65 5.01
CA GLY A 287 1.68 0.89 5.76
C GLY A 287 1.17 2.32 5.62
N ILE A 288 0.80 2.71 4.39
CA ILE A 288 0.30 4.06 4.08
C ILE A 288 -0.82 4.52 5.03
N VAL A 289 -1.65 3.60 5.51
CA VAL A 289 -2.76 3.90 6.42
C VAL A 289 -2.30 4.52 7.75
N PHE A 290 -1.06 4.23 8.19
CA PHE A 290 -0.48 4.89 9.36
C PHE A 290 -0.11 6.34 9.05
N ALA A 291 0.42 6.60 7.87
CA ALA A 291 0.70 7.96 7.44
C ALA A 291 -0.61 8.76 7.22
N GLU A 292 -1.68 8.14 6.70
CA GLU A 292 -3.01 8.74 6.63
C GLU A 292 -3.56 9.09 8.01
N ALA A 293 -3.48 8.18 8.99
CA ALA A 293 -3.90 8.42 10.36
C ALA A 293 -3.08 9.54 11.03
N GLN A 294 -1.75 9.52 10.90
CA GLN A 294 -0.89 10.58 11.41
C GLN A 294 -1.15 11.93 10.75
N ALA A 295 -1.46 11.96 9.44
CA ALA A 295 -1.90 13.18 8.76
C ALA A 295 -3.16 13.78 9.38
N MET A 296 -4.07 12.93 9.88
CA MET A 296 -5.27 13.31 10.63
C MET A 296 -4.98 13.65 12.11
N GLY A 297 -3.71 13.74 12.52
CA GLY A 297 -3.32 13.95 13.91
C GLY A 297 -3.74 12.82 14.85
N LEU A 298 -3.83 11.58 14.34
CA LEU A 298 -4.27 10.43 15.10
C LEU A 298 -3.04 9.56 15.46
N PRO A 299 -2.64 9.49 16.76
CA PRO A 299 -1.52 8.65 17.19
C PRO A 299 -1.73 7.18 16.84
N CYS A 300 -0.63 6.53 16.44
CA CYS A 300 -0.66 5.17 15.95
C CYS A 300 -0.05 4.19 16.95
N VAL A 301 -0.67 3.01 17.08
CA VAL A 301 -0.10 1.86 17.80
C VAL A 301 -0.07 0.65 16.87
N SER A 302 1.05 -0.05 16.82
CA SER A 302 1.20 -1.23 15.96
C SER A 302 2.25 -2.19 16.51
N PHE A 303 2.52 -3.25 15.76
CA PHE A 303 3.72 -4.06 15.96
C PHE A 303 4.88 -3.53 15.12
N ALA A 304 6.11 -3.71 15.60
CA ALA A 304 7.33 -3.46 14.84
C ALA A 304 7.54 -4.58 13.81
N SER A 305 6.76 -4.53 12.72
CA SER A 305 6.72 -5.55 11.67
C SER A 305 6.88 -4.92 10.30
N GLY A 306 7.74 -5.50 9.45
CA GLY A 306 7.96 -5.00 8.09
C GLY A 306 8.47 -3.55 8.06
N GLY A 307 7.93 -2.75 7.15
CA GLY A 307 8.25 -1.33 7.00
C GLY A 307 7.49 -0.39 7.95
N ILE A 308 6.70 -0.89 8.91
CA ILE A 308 5.93 -0.06 9.85
C ILE A 308 6.83 0.88 10.70
N PRO A 309 8.03 0.45 11.18
CA PRO A 309 8.93 1.34 11.92
C PRO A 309 9.40 2.57 11.14
N GLU A 310 9.27 2.56 9.82
CA GLU A 310 9.57 3.75 9.00
C GLU A 310 8.38 4.72 8.93
N ALA A 311 7.15 4.21 9.01
CA ALA A 311 5.94 5.03 9.07
C ALA A 311 5.70 5.62 10.46
N ILE A 312 5.96 4.83 11.54
CA ILE A 312 5.74 5.22 12.93
C ILE A 312 7.10 5.31 13.66
N ALA A 313 7.47 6.49 14.13
CA ALA A 313 8.62 6.66 15.03
C ALA A 313 8.20 6.29 16.46
N HIS A 314 8.73 5.16 16.96
CA HIS A 314 8.39 4.66 18.30
C HIS A 314 8.76 5.65 19.39
N GLY A 315 7.79 5.98 20.27
CA GLY A 315 7.98 6.94 21.37
C GLY A 315 7.92 8.42 20.94
N GLU A 316 7.72 8.69 19.64
CA GLU A 316 7.67 10.07 19.10
C GLU A 316 6.34 10.38 18.40
N THR A 317 5.88 9.46 17.51
CA THR A 317 4.64 9.64 16.74
C THR A 317 3.61 8.55 17.01
N GLY A 318 3.97 7.57 17.82
CA GLY A 318 3.16 6.41 18.17
C GLY A 318 3.98 5.37 18.92
N PHE A 319 3.39 4.23 19.17
CA PHE A 319 4.04 3.12 19.84
C PHE A 319 4.12 1.86 18.97
N LEU A 320 5.23 1.14 19.08
CA LEU A 320 5.46 -0.13 18.41
C LEU A 320 5.79 -1.22 19.46
N ALA A 321 4.92 -2.21 19.59
CA ALA A 321 5.19 -3.40 20.39
C ALA A 321 5.91 -4.48 19.56
N ALA A 322 6.51 -5.48 20.21
CA ALA A 322 7.03 -6.64 19.52
C ALA A 322 5.91 -7.38 18.78
N GLU A 323 6.23 -8.01 17.65
CA GLU A 323 5.22 -8.72 16.85
C GLU A 323 4.53 -9.80 17.69
N ARG A 324 3.18 -9.79 17.68
CA ARG A 324 2.28 -10.65 18.44
C ARG A 324 2.20 -10.38 19.95
N ASP A 325 2.93 -9.40 20.50
CA ASP A 325 2.80 -8.99 21.90
C ASP A 325 1.59 -8.06 22.09
N TRP A 326 0.41 -8.68 22.11
CA TRP A 326 -0.84 -7.96 22.30
C TRP A 326 -0.98 -7.34 23.70
N LYS A 327 -0.22 -7.80 24.71
CA LYS A 327 -0.26 -7.23 26.09
C LYS A 327 0.39 -5.86 26.11
N THR A 328 1.59 -5.74 25.59
CA THR A 328 2.26 -4.43 25.43
C THR A 328 1.47 -3.52 24.48
N LEU A 329 0.83 -4.08 23.44
CA LEU A 329 -0.08 -3.32 22.58
C LEU A 329 -1.24 -2.70 23.37
N ALA A 330 -1.84 -3.46 24.31
CA ALA A 330 -2.91 -2.97 25.20
C ALA A 330 -2.42 -1.86 26.14
N GLU A 331 -1.22 -2.01 26.70
CA GLU A 331 -0.60 -0.99 27.57
C GLU A 331 -0.40 0.32 26.83
N TYR A 332 0.13 0.29 25.61
CA TYR A 332 0.34 1.48 24.77
C TYR A 332 -0.99 2.15 24.37
N ILE A 333 -2.02 1.37 24.06
CA ILE A 333 -3.37 1.90 23.79
C ILE A 333 -3.92 2.60 25.03
N LEU A 334 -3.82 1.96 26.22
CA LEU A 334 -4.28 2.54 27.48
C LEU A 334 -3.53 3.83 27.83
N GLN A 335 -2.22 3.86 27.59
CA GLN A 335 -1.40 5.03 27.86
C GLN A 335 -1.88 6.23 27.04
N LEU A 336 -2.09 6.05 25.72
CA LEU A 336 -2.60 7.12 24.86
C LEU A 336 -4.02 7.55 25.22
N LEU A 337 -4.89 6.64 25.68
CA LEU A 337 -6.25 6.97 26.08
C LEU A 337 -6.32 7.70 27.43
N LYS A 338 -5.29 7.55 28.31
CA LYS A 338 -5.27 8.13 29.67
C LYS A 338 -4.36 9.35 29.82
N GLU A 339 -3.40 9.55 28.90
CA GLU A 339 -2.39 10.61 29.00
C GLU A 339 -2.59 11.67 27.90
N PRO A 340 -3.43 12.69 28.12
CA PRO A 340 -3.75 13.68 27.08
C PRO A 340 -2.54 14.49 26.60
N ASN A 341 -1.56 14.77 27.45
CA ASN A 341 -0.35 15.47 27.04
C ASN A 341 0.52 14.65 26.09
N LEU A 342 0.68 13.36 26.36
CA LEU A 342 1.39 12.44 25.48
C LEU A 342 0.65 12.27 24.15
N TRP A 343 -0.68 12.14 24.23
CA TRP A 343 -1.53 12.07 23.06
C TRP A 343 -1.34 13.28 22.14
N GLN A 344 -1.38 14.49 22.73
CA GLN A 344 -1.20 15.74 21.98
C GLN A 344 0.18 15.81 21.34
N GLN A 345 1.23 15.46 22.07
CA GLN A 345 2.60 15.40 21.55
C GLN A 345 2.71 14.46 20.36
N PHE A 346 2.17 13.22 20.43
CA PHE A 346 2.22 12.27 19.34
C PHE A 346 1.38 12.69 18.14
N SER A 347 0.24 13.32 18.39
CA SER A 347 -0.63 13.89 17.35
C SER A 347 0.10 14.95 16.53
N GLU A 348 0.76 15.91 17.18
CA GLU A 348 1.51 16.98 16.53
C GLU A 348 2.74 16.45 15.80
N ASN A 349 3.53 15.59 16.45
CA ASN A 349 4.73 15.00 15.88
C ASN A 349 4.39 14.13 14.66
N GLY A 350 3.33 13.29 14.75
CA GLY A 350 2.88 12.41 13.67
C GLY A 350 2.48 13.22 12.45
N ARG A 351 1.66 14.27 12.63
CA ARG A 351 1.26 15.14 11.55
C ARG A 351 2.45 15.85 10.91
N ASN A 352 3.36 16.41 11.71
CA ASN A 352 4.56 17.07 11.22
C ASN A 352 5.45 16.11 10.41
N ARG A 353 5.62 14.86 10.89
CA ARG A 353 6.35 13.84 10.16
C ARG A 353 5.76 13.57 8.77
N VAL A 354 4.43 13.46 8.66
CA VAL A 354 3.78 13.24 7.35
C VAL A 354 3.96 14.46 6.44
N LEU A 355 3.77 15.67 6.96
CA LEU A 355 3.94 16.90 6.19
C LEU A 355 5.36 17.06 5.63
N THR A 356 6.38 16.60 6.37
CA THR A 356 7.80 16.75 5.99
C THR A 356 8.32 15.58 5.16
N HIS A 357 7.89 14.34 5.42
CA HIS A 357 8.49 13.16 4.82
C HIS A 357 7.56 12.39 3.88
N PHE A 358 6.24 12.49 4.06
CA PHE A 358 5.28 11.66 3.33
C PHE A 358 4.20 12.48 2.61
N ASN A 359 4.45 13.76 2.37
CA ASN A 359 3.52 14.62 1.64
C ASN A 359 3.46 14.21 0.15
N LEU A 360 2.25 13.98 -0.39
CA LEU A 360 2.04 13.50 -1.75
C LEU A 360 2.70 14.41 -2.80
N LYS A 361 2.58 15.74 -2.67
CA LYS A 361 3.14 16.68 -3.65
C LYS A 361 4.67 16.59 -3.70
N GLN A 362 5.32 16.47 -2.53
CA GLN A 362 6.77 16.33 -2.44
C GLN A 362 7.23 14.98 -2.98
N GLN A 363 6.56 13.89 -2.60
CA GLN A 363 6.88 12.54 -3.07
C GLN A 363 6.65 12.40 -4.58
N THR A 364 5.58 12.97 -5.11
CA THR A 364 5.33 12.96 -6.57
C THR A 364 6.41 13.73 -7.33
N LYS A 365 6.84 14.90 -6.82
CA LYS A 365 7.96 15.64 -7.41
C LYS A 365 9.26 14.85 -7.38
N ALA A 366 9.57 14.18 -6.27
CA ALA A 366 10.74 13.30 -6.16
C ALA A 366 10.68 12.14 -7.16
N LEU A 367 9.50 11.53 -7.36
CA LEU A 367 9.30 10.48 -8.38
C LEU A 367 9.54 11.01 -9.79
N GLU A 368 9.08 12.21 -10.11
CA GLU A 368 9.36 12.84 -11.41
C GLU A 368 10.87 13.10 -11.64
N ASP A 369 11.60 13.43 -10.57
CA ASP A 369 13.06 13.59 -10.64
C ASP A 369 13.75 12.23 -10.87
N ILE A 370 13.24 11.14 -10.26
CA ILE A 370 13.68 9.75 -10.55
C ILE A 370 13.42 9.40 -12.01
N TYR A 371 12.22 9.68 -12.56
CA TYR A 371 11.92 9.43 -13.98
C TYR A 371 12.91 10.16 -14.90
N ARG A 372 13.22 11.42 -14.58
CA ARG A 372 14.21 12.20 -15.36
C ARG A 372 15.60 11.62 -15.28
N ALA A 373 16.02 11.11 -14.13
CA ALA A 373 17.30 10.47 -13.94
C ALA A 373 17.43 9.19 -14.79
N VAL A 374 16.39 8.36 -14.82
CA VAL A 374 16.33 7.16 -15.69
C VAL A 374 16.39 7.54 -17.16
N LEU A 375 15.60 8.53 -17.59
CA LEU A 375 15.59 8.99 -18.99
C LEU A 375 16.90 9.69 -19.41
N GLY A 376 17.64 10.24 -18.46
CA GLY A 376 18.96 10.85 -18.65
C GLY A 376 20.14 9.87 -18.58
N GLY A 377 19.88 8.57 -18.41
CA GLY A 377 20.91 7.52 -18.36
C GLY A 377 21.76 7.53 -17.10
N LYS A 378 21.20 7.92 -15.94
CA LYS A 378 21.91 7.94 -14.65
C LYS A 378 21.86 6.62 -13.88
N PHE A 379 21.11 5.61 -14.36
CA PHE A 379 20.95 4.29 -13.78
C PHE A 379 21.22 3.21 -14.83
#